data_baaae96a01d18a0dd94e8ac5acc9abcd
#
_entry.id   baaae96a01d18a0dd94e8ac5acc9abcd
#
_cell.length_a   1.000
_cell.length_b   1.000
_cell.length_c   1.000
_cell.angle_alpha   90.00
_cell.angle_beta   90.00
_cell.angle_gamma   90.00
#
_symmetry.space_group_name_H-M   'P 1'
#
loop_
_entity.id
_entity.type
_entity.pdbx_description
1 polymer ?
#
loop_
_entity_poly.entity_id
_entity_poly.type
_entity_poly.pdbx_seq_one_letter_code
_entity_poly.pdbx_strand_id
1 'polypeptide(L)'
;TVQWNYLSTMSHRNYEDGGTEAVDAKSWSGEAGFYSFENGHMMLWTRLTNPAARPIYNQLGRLKQEVGEARADTIVNQTRNLCLYPNVYVMDQFSTQIRVLRPISVNKTEVSIYCFAPKSESAENRQKRLRQYEDFFNVSGMGTPDDLEEFRGCQQGYEARDMRWNDMSRGAAHWMEGPDNSGFTTCSGEE
;
A
#
# COMPACT_ATOMS: atom_id res chain seq x y z
N THR A 1 -0.45 1.87 10.49
CA THR A 1 -0.78 0.48 10.12
C THR A 1 -2.24 0.14 10.39
N VAL A 2 -2.78 0.43 11.58
CA VAL A 2 -4.22 0.25 11.88
C VAL A 2 -5.08 1.05 10.91
N GLN A 3 -4.68 2.24 10.56
CA GLN A 3 -5.36 3.11 9.60
C GLN A 3 -5.35 2.51 8.18
N TRP A 4 -4.25 1.90 7.76
CA TRP A 4 -4.15 1.20 6.48
C TRP A 4 -5.13 0.04 6.36
N ASN A 5 -5.23 -0.79 7.39
CA ASN A 5 -6.17 -1.89 7.40
C ASN A 5 -7.62 -1.40 7.38
N TYR A 6 -7.94 -0.34 8.13
CA TYR A 6 -9.26 0.27 8.13
C TYR A 6 -9.64 0.82 6.75
N LEU A 7 -8.77 1.60 6.13
CA LEU A 7 -9.00 2.19 4.80
C LEU A 7 -9.07 1.11 3.71
N SER A 8 -8.21 0.10 3.78
CA SER A 8 -8.26 -1.07 2.89
C SER A 8 -9.62 -1.77 2.96
N THR A 9 -10.12 -1.96 4.16
CA THR A 9 -11.40 -2.62 4.39
C THR A 9 -12.59 -1.77 3.94
N MET A 10 -12.57 -0.47 4.20
CA MET A 10 -13.63 0.43 3.75
C MET A 10 -13.73 0.50 2.24
N SER A 11 -12.61 0.52 1.53
CA SER A 11 -12.61 0.52 0.06
C SER A 11 -13.11 -0.81 -0.52
N HIS A 12 -12.80 -1.93 0.11
CA HIS A 12 -13.33 -3.24 -0.31
C HIS A 12 -14.84 -3.34 -0.16
N ARG A 13 -15.42 -2.74 0.87
CA ARG A 13 -16.88 -2.73 1.06
C ARG A 13 -17.64 -2.04 -0.08
N ASN A 14 -17.02 -1.07 -0.73
CA ASN A 14 -17.64 -0.33 -1.83
C ASN A 14 -17.59 -1.07 -3.16
N TYR A 15 -16.77 -2.11 -3.27
CA TYR A 15 -16.56 -2.88 -4.51
C TYR A 15 -17.17 -4.28 -4.50
N GLU A 16 -17.63 -4.75 -3.38
CA GLU A 16 -18.38 -6.00 -3.26
C GLU A 16 -19.88 -5.68 -3.25
N ASP A 17 -20.52 -5.62 -4.42
CA ASP A 17 -21.95 -5.68 -4.71
C ASP A 17 -22.91 -5.16 -3.60
N GLY A 18 -22.62 -4.04 -2.98
CA GLY A 18 -23.47 -3.46 -1.93
C GLY A 18 -23.58 -4.31 -0.67
N GLY A 19 -22.76 -5.33 -0.53
CA GLY A 19 -22.70 -6.18 0.66
C GLY A 19 -22.29 -5.38 1.89
N THR A 20 -23.18 -5.31 2.86
CA THR A 20 -22.99 -4.63 4.14
C THR A 20 -22.33 -5.55 5.18
N GLU A 21 -21.67 -6.62 4.78
CA GLU A 21 -20.97 -7.46 5.72
C GLU A 21 -19.86 -6.67 6.38
N ALA A 22 -20.04 -6.41 7.66
CA ALA A 22 -19.02 -5.82 8.50
C ALA A 22 -17.80 -6.74 8.46
N VAL A 23 -16.69 -6.25 7.94
CA VAL A 23 -15.44 -6.99 8.03
C VAL A 23 -15.07 -7.09 9.49
N ASP A 24 -15.02 -8.31 10.01
CA ASP A 24 -14.61 -8.57 11.38
C ASP A 24 -13.18 -8.06 11.58
N ALA A 25 -12.93 -7.34 12.66
CA ALA A 25 -11.59 -6.87 13.02
C ALA A 25 -10.56 -8.03 13.08
N LYS A 26 -11.00 -9.26 13.33
CA LYS A 26 -10.16 -10.45 13.26
C LYS A 26 -9.73 -10.81 11.84
N SER A 27 -10.49 -10.43 10.82
CA SER A 27 -10.09 -10.63 9.42
C SER A 27 -8.97 -9.68 9.00
N TRP A 28 -8.67 -8.67 9.82
CA TRP A 28 -7.58 -7.72 9.62
C TRP A 28 -6.24 -8.21 10.15
N SER A 29 -6.21 -9.32 10.83
CA SER A 29 -4.99 -10.01 11.28
C SER A 29 -4.29 -10.75 10.12
N GLY A 30 -4.49 -10.29 8.88
CA GLY A 30 -3.82 -10.82 7.72
C GLY A 30 -2.30 -10.60 7.77
N GLU A 31 -1.58 -11.46 7.10
CA GLU A 31 -0.14 -11.34 6.95
C GLU A 31 0.24 -9.97 6.38
N ALA A 32 1.11 -9.28 7.05
CA ALA A 32 1.67 -8.00 6.64
C ALA A 32 3.12 -7.91 7.08
N GLY A 33 3.88 -7.07 6.43
CA GLY A 33 5.27 -6.86 6.82
C GLY A 33 5.91 -5.71 6.07
N PHE A 34 7.16 -5.48 6.38
CA PHE A 34 7.97 -4.51 5.67
C PHE A 34 9.36 -5.06 5.41
N TYR A 35 9.97 -4.55 4.35
CA TYR A 35 11.34 -4.81 3.97
C TYR A 35 12.14 -3.52 4.04
N SER A 36 13.30 -3.58 4.67
CA SER A 36 14.29 -2.50 4.63
C SER A 36 15.44 -2.93 3.73
N PHE A 37 15.74 -2.12 2.75
CA PHE A 37 16.84 -2.36 1.81
C PHE A 37 17.96 -1.35 2.05
N GLU A 38 19.10 -1.60 1.44
CA GLU A 38 20.21 -0.64 1.44
C GLU A 38 19.79 0.72 0.87
N ASN A 39 20.51 1.77 1.24
CA ASN A 39 20.30 3.15 0.79
C ASN A 39 18.95 3.76 1.17
N GLY A 40 18.27 3.22 2.21
CA GLY A 40 17.02 3.76 2.72
C GLY A 40 15.78 3.39 1.90
N HIS A 41 15.90 2.48 0.94
CA HIS A 41 14.74 1.95 0.25
C HIS A 41 13.95 1.03 1.19
N MET A 42 12.63 1.01 1.05
CA MET A 42 11.77 0.16 1.87
C MET A 42 10.51 -0.25 1.12
N MET A 43 9.94 -1.37 1.51
CA MET A 43 8.69 -1.85 0.96
C MET A 43 7.77 -2.34 2.07
N LEU A 44 6.53 -1.86 2.06
CA LEU A 44 5.44 -2.42 2.85
C LEU A 44 4.66 -3.39 1.98
N TRP A 45 4.20 -4.49 2.58
CA TRP A 45 3.30 -5.41 1.93
C TRP A 45 2.20 -5.88 2.88
N THR A 46 1.06 -6.22 2.31
CA THR A 46 -0.09 -6.76 3.06
C THR A 46 -0.79 -7.80 2.20
N ARG A 47 -1.12 -8.95 2.78
CA ARG A 47 -1.95 -9.94 2.11
C ARG A 47 -3.40 -9.46 2.07
N LEU A 48 -4.01 -9.55 0.90
CA LEU A 48 -5.39 -9.12 0.70
C LEU A 48 -6.37 -10.18 1.19
N THR A 49 -7.41 -9.75 1.87
CA THR A 49 -8.54 -10.61 2.25
C THR A 49 -9.44 -10.92 1.06
N ASN A 50 -9.57 -9.96 0.12
CA ASN A 50 -10.32 -10.14 -1.12
C ASN A 50 -9.51 -9.78 -2.36
N PRO A 51 -8.61 -10.65 -2.83
CA PRO A 51 -7.82 -10.39 -4.03
C PRO A 51 -8.67 -10.34 -5.32
N ALA A 52 -9.89 -10.92 -5.32
CA ALA A 52 -10.78 -10.89 -6.48
C ALA A 52 -11.24 -9.47 -6.86
N ALA A 53 -11.20 -8.55 -5.90
CA ALA A 53 -11.48 -7.13 -6.16
C ALA A 53 -10.42 -6.45 -7.05
N ARG A 54 -9.23 -7.04 -7.22
CA ARG A 54 -8.16 -6.43 -8.02
C ARG A 54 -8.35 -6.63 -9.51
N PRO A 55 -8.07 -5.62 -10.35
CA PRO A 55 -8.11 -5.77 -11.81
C PRO A 55 -7.22 -6.88 -12.37
N ILE A 56 -6.12 -7.20 -11.67
CA ILE A 56 -5.16 -8.24 -12.10
C ILE A 56 -5.63 -9.66 -11.79
N TYR A 57 -6.65 -9.83 -10.95
CA TYR A 57 -7.05 -11.16 -10.44
C TYR A 57 -7.39 -12.17 -11.55
N ASN A 58 -8.05 -11.73 -12.62
CA ASN A 58 -8.38 -12.58 -13.75
C ASN A 58 -7.18 -13.07 -14.56
N GLN A 59 -5.97 -12.54 -14.28
CA GLN A 59 -4.72 -12.98 -14.90
C GLN A 59 -3.98 -14.04 -14.07
N LEU A 60 -4.51 -14.44 -12.91
CA LEU A 60 -3.82 -15.35 -11.99
C LEU A 60 -3.40 -16.67 -12.68
N GLY A 61 -4.29 -17.27 -13.46
CA GLY A 61 -3.98 -18.51 -14.19
C GLY A 61 -2.83 -18.37 -15.18
N ARG A 62 -2.79 -17.27 -15.93
CA ARG A 62 -1.70 -16.94 -16.85
C ARG A 62 -0.40 -16.69 -16.11
N LEU A 63 -0.46 -15.89 -15.04
CA LEU A 63 0.72 -15.57 -14.24
C LEU A 63 1.34 -16.81 -13.60
N LYS A 64 0.54 -17.75 -13.11
CA LYS A 64 1.05 -19.03 -12.60
C LYS A 64 1.89 -19.79 -13.63
N GLN A 65 1.49 -19.76 -14.89
CA GLN A 65 2.24 -20.40 -15.98
C GLN A 65 3.52 -19.63 -16.35
N GLU A 66 3.48 -18.30 -16.33
CA GLU A 66 4.59 -17.45 -16.76
C GLU A 66 5.70 -17.29 -15.70
N VAL A 67 5.32 -17.13 -14.43
CA VAL A 67 6.27 -16.77 -13.35
C VAL A 67 6.29 -17.78 -12.20
N GLY A 68 5.52 -18.85 -12.27
CA GLY A 68 5.39 -19.86 -11.23
C GLY A 68 4.36 -19.48 -10.16
N GLU A 69 3.95 -20.48 -9.37
CA GLU A 69 2.82 -20.35 -8.45
C GLU A 69 3.07 -19.34 -7.32
N ALA A 70 4.21 -19.45 -6.64
CA ALA A 70 4.56 -18.58 -5.51
C ALA A 70 4.64 -17.10 -5.92
N ARG A 71 5.26 -16.83 -7.07
CA ARG A 71 5.40 -15.44 -7.56
C ARG A 71 4.06 -14.88 -8.05
N ALA A 72 3.24 -15.70 -8.70
CA ALA A 72 1.89 -15.32 -9.11
C ALA A 72 1.00 -15.01 -7.89
N ASP A 73 1.08 -15.82 -6.84
CA ASP A 73 0.40 -15.56 -5.56
C ASP A 73 0.81 -14.20 -5.00
N THR A 74 2.11 -13.96 -4.89
CA THR A 74 2.64 -12.67 -4.42
C THR A 74 2.15 -11.48 -5.25
N ILE A 75 2.12 -11.60 -6.58
CA ILE A 75 1.68 -10.52 -7.48
C ILE A 75 0.19 -10.21 -7.29
N VAL A 76 -0.64 -11.24 -7.15
CA VAL A 76 -2.10 -11.08 -7.18
C VAL A 76 -2.68 -10.86 -5.79
N ASN A 77 -2.17 -11.57 -4.78
CA ASN A 77 -2.77 -11.65 -3.45
C ASN A 77 -2.13 -10.71 -2.43
N GLN A 78 -1.09 -9.96 -2.81
CA GLN A 78 -0.48 -8.97 -1.93
C GLN A 78 -0.57 -7.57 -2.51
N THR A 79 -0.76 -6.57 -1.65
CA THR A 79 -0.51 -5.17 -1.98
C THR A 79 0.92 -4.80 -1.61
N ARG A 80 1.49 -3.80 -2.28
CA ARG A 80 2.84 -3.32 -1.99
C ARG A 80 2.96 -1.83 -2.17
N ASN A 81 3.73 -1.22 -1.26
CA ASN A 81 4.15 0.16 -1.35
C ASN A 81 5.67 0.20 -1.25
N LEU A 82 6.31 0.46 -2.35
CA LEU A 82 7.75 0.59 -2.45
C LEU A 82 8.14 2.06 -2.34
N CYS A 83 8.97 2.37 -1.37
CA CYS A 83 9.67 3.65 -1.27
C CYS A 83 11.05 3.53 -1.92
N LEU A 84 11.24 4.20 -3.02
CA LEU A 84 12.54 4.46 -3.60
C LEU A 84 13.06 5.77 -3.00
N TYR A 85 13.83 5.62 -1.92
CA TYR A 85 14.37 6.78 -1.20
C TYR A 85 15.19 7.67 -2.16
N PRO A 86 15.10 9.01 -2.09
CA PRO A 86 14.41 9.73 -0.99
C PRO A 86 12.95 10.12 -1.27
N ASN A 87 12.43 10.05 -2.49
CA ASN A 87 11.24 10.82 -2.82
C ASN A 87 10.29 10.19 -3.85
N VAL A 88 10.49 8.93 -4.21
CA VAL A 88 9.60 8.24 -5.17
C VAL A 88 8.93 7.06 -4.48
N TYR A 89 7.61 6.96 -4.65
CA TYR A 89 6.83 5.83 -4.17
C TYR A 89 6.15 5.14 -5.33
N VAL A 90 6.26 3.83 -5.39
CA VAL A 90 5.53 2.96 -6.33
C VAL A 90 4.54 2.14 -5.52
N MET A 91 3.27 2.33 -5.81
CA MET A 91 2.19 1.72 -5.05
C MET A 91 1.39 0.77 -5.92
N ASP A 92 1.18 -0.44 -5.43
CA ASP A 92 0.32 -1.44 -6.02
C ASP A 92 -0.71 -1.91 -4.97
N GLN A 93 -1.76 -1.10 -4.81
CA GLN A 93 -2.84 -1.35 -3.86
C GLN A 93 -4.18 -1.46 -4.58
N PHE A 94 -5.08 -0.48 -4.37
CA PHE A 94 -6.37 -0.40 -5.06
C PHE A 94 -6.21 0.03 -6.51
N SER A 95 -5.16 0.79 -6.76
CA SER A 95 -4.69 1.14 -8.09
C SER A 95 -3.17 1.13 -8.10
N THR A 96 -2.60 1.17 -9.28
CA THR A 96 -1.16 1.30 -9.46
C THR A 96 -0.80 2.76 -9.62
N GLN A 97 0.12 3.25 -8.79
CA GLN A 97 0.51 4.65 -8.74
C GLN A 97 2.01 4.82 -8.63
N ILE A 98 2.51 5.90 -9.22
CA ILE A 98 3.82 6.47 -8.89
C ILE A 98 3.55 7.82 -8.25
N ARG A 99 4.13 8.05 -7.08
CA ARG A 99 4.11 9.34 -6.39
C ARG A 99 5.51 9.90 -6.31
N VAL A 100 5.66 11.15 -6.69
CA VAL A 100 6.93 11.88 -6.61
C VAL A 100 6.76 13.04 -5.65
N LEU A 101 7.56 13.04 -4.58
CA LEU A 101 7.53 14.06 -3.55
C LEU A 101 8.61 15.10 -3.84
N ARG A 102 8.21 16.35 -3.88
CA ARG A 102 9.11 17.48 -4.07
C ARG A 102 8.99 18.45 -2.89
N PRO A 103 9.95 18.49 -1.98
CA PRO A 103 9.96 19.48 -0.90
C PRO A 103 10.18 20.88 -1.50
N ILE A 104 9.28 21.80 -1.16
CA ILE A 104 9.32 23.20 -1.61
C ILE A 104 9.88 24.10 -0.51
N SER A 105 9.45 23.85 0.73
CA SER A 105 9.93 24.54 1.93
C SER A 105 9.78 23.63 3.14
N VAL A 106 10.17 24.08 4.32
CA VAL A 106 10.09 23.31 5.57
C VAL A 106 8.70 22.75 5.84
N ASN A 107 7.66 23.49 5.48
CA ASN A 107 6.26 23.12 5.75
C ASN A 107 5.42 22.94 4.48
N LYS A 108 6.06 22.79 3.32
CA LYS A 108 5.36 22.61 2.06
C LYS A 108 6.04 21.57 1.16
N THR A 109 5.31 20.52 0.84
CA THR A 109 5.72 19.49 -0.11
C THR A 109 4.70 19.39 -1.23
N GLU A 110 5.18 19.35 -2.46
CA GLU A 110 4.36 19.03 -3.63
C GLU A 110 4.42 17.53 -3.89
N VAL A 111 3.27 16.92 -4.11
CA VAL A 111 3.18 15.49 -4.46
C VAL A 111 2.54 15.36 -5.84
N SER A 112 3.31 14.88 -6.81
CA SER A 112 2.80 14.52 -8.13
C SER A 112 2.40 13.05 -8.13
N ILE A 113 1.17 12.75 -8.54
CA ILE A 113 0.61 11.39 -8.55
C ILE A 113 0.27 10.99 -9.97
N TYR A 114 0.78 9.84 -10.41
CA TYR A 114 0.52 9.25 -11.72
C TYR A 114 -0.13 7.89 -11.52
N CYS A 115 -1.39 7.75 -11.94
CA CYS A 115 -2.05 6.45 -12.05
C CYS A 115 -1.65 5.80 -13.38
N PHE A 116 -1.20 4.55 -13.35
CA PHE A 116 -0.78 3.84 -14.55
C PHE A 116 -1.42 2.45 -14.64
N ALA A 117 -1.42 1.89 -15.83
CA ALA A 117 -1.99 0.58 -16.09
C ALA A 117 -1.26 -0.12 -17.24
N PRO A 118 -1.27 -1.46 -17.32
CA PRO A 118 -0.75 -2.19 -18.46
C PRO A 118 -1.44 -1.74 -19.76
N LYS A 119 -0.68 -1.59 -20.84
CA LYS A 119 -1.26 -1.24 -22.15
C LYS A 119 -2.23 -2.30 -22.66
N SER A 120 -1.96 -3.56 -22.36
CA SER A 120 -2.76 -4.73 -22.75
C SER A 120 -3.92 -5.02 -21.82
N GLU A 121 -4.18 -4.17 -20.81
CA GLU A 121 -5.30 -4.36 -19.89
C GLU A 121 -6.64 -4.24 -20.62
N SER A 122 -7.59 -5.13 -20.31
CA SER A 122 -8.93 -5.07 -20.88
C SER A 122 -9.66 -3.77 -20.49
N ALA A 123 -10.63 -3.35 -21.30
CA ALA A 123 -11.42 -2.15 -21.02
C ALA A 123 -12.16 -2.26 -19.66
N GLU A 124 -12.66 -3.45 -19.33
CA GLU A 124 -13.33 -3.73 -18.05
C GLU A 124 -12.36 -3.55 -16.87
N ASN A 125 -11.19 -4.18 -16.91
CA ASN A 125 -10.19 -4.04 -15.86
C ASN A 125 -9.68 -2.60 -15.75
N ARG A 126 -9.55 -1.92 -16.88
CA ARG A 126 -9.19 -0.50 -16.90
C ARG A 126 -10.23 0.36 -16.20
N GLN A 127 -11.51 0.13 -16.48
CA GLN A 127 -12.61 0.85 -15.81
C GLN A 127 -12.62 0.57 -14.31
N LYS A 128 -12.44 -0.69 -13.90
CA LYS A 128 -12.35 -1.07 -12.50
C LYS A 128 -11.18 -0.37 -11.80
N ARG A 129 -10.01 -0.35 -12.42
CA ARG A 129 -8.82 0.33 -11.90
C ARG A 129 -9.02 1.83 -11.72
N LEU A 130 -9.58 2.48 -12.73
CA LEU A 130 -9.86 3.92 -12.67
C LEU A 130 -10.88 4.24 -11.58
N ARG A 131 -11.93 3.43 -11.47
CA ARG A 131 -12.93 3.60 -10.41
C ARG A 131 -12.32 3.45 -9.03
N GLN A 132 -11.48 2.42 -8.80
CA GLN A 132 -10.78 2.23 -7.54
C GLN A 132 -9.84 3.39 -7.22
N TYR A 133 -9.16 3.94 -8.22
CA TYR A 133 -8.31 5.11 -8.04
C TYR A 133 -9.13 6.34 -7.63
N GLU A 134 -10.21 6.63 -8.35
CA GLU A 134 -11.06 7.79 -8.10
C GLU A 134 -11.72 7.74 -6.72
N ASP A 135 -12.26 6.59 -6.35
CA ASP A 135 -13.00 6.45 -5.09
C ASP A 135 -12.06 6.47 -3.86
N PHE A 136 -10.81 6.11 -4.00
CA PHE A 136 -9.90 6.04 -2.86
C PHE A 136 -8.82 7.12 -2.85
N PHE A 137 -8.09 7.29 -3.96
CA PHE A 137 -6.90 8.13 -4.02
C PHE A 137 -7.08 9.49 -4.68
N ASN A 138 -8.21 9.74 -5.29
CA ASN A 138 -8.49 11.07 -5.87
C ASN A 138 -8.72 12.10 -4.76
N VAL A 139 -8.71 13.39 -5.11
CA VAL A 139 -8.87 14.53 -4.19
C VAL A 139 -10.11 14.40 -3.30
N SER A 140 -11.19 13.88 -3.85
CA SER A 140 -12.46 13.61 -3.14
C SER A 140 -12.63 12.13 -2.77
N GLY A 141 -11.58 11.34 -2.82
CA GLY A 141 -11.61 9.92 -2.46
C GLY A 141 -11.65 9.71 -0.96
N MET A 142 -11.80 8.45 -0.56
CA MET A 142 -11.94 8.09 0.86
C MET A 142 -10.62 8.20 1.64
N GLY A 143 -9.46 8.01 1.00
CA GLY A 143 -8.18 7.94 1.69
C GLY A 143 -7.37 9.22 1.63
N THR A 144 -7.35 9.90 0.51
CA THR A 144 -6.45 11.05 0.32
C THR A 144 -6.76 12.23 1.27
N PRO A 145 -8.01 12.65 1.51
CA PRO A 145 -8.28 13.72 2.46
C PRO A 145 -7.82 13.41 3.88
N ASP A 146 -8.02 12.18 4.34
CA ASP A 146 -7.58 11.74 5.66
C ASP A 146 -6.06 11.72 5.75
N ASP A 147 -5.36 11.18 4.74
CA ASP A 147 -3.90 11.19 4.66
C ASP A 147 -3.33 12.61 4.72
N LEU A 148 -3.95 13.57 4.03
CA LEU A 148 -3.49 14.96 4.02
C LEU A 148 -3.62 15.61 5.40
N GLU A 149 -4.68 15.33 6.15
CA GLU A 149 -4.84 15.84 7.50
C GLU A 149 -3.84 15.22 8.46
N GLU A 150 -3.58 13.92 8.35
CA GLU A 150 -2.56 13.24 9.13
C GLU A 150 -1.15 13.79 8.84
N PHE A 151 -0.81 14.08 7.58
CA PHE A 151 0.46 14.72 7.25
C PHE A 151 0.60 16.11 7.87
N ARG A 152 -0.49 16.89 7.93
CA ARG A 152 -0.51 18.18 8.62
C ARG A 152 -0.29 18.02 10.12
N GLY A 153 -0.98 17.06 10.74
CA GLY A 153 -0.81 16.72 12.15
C GLY A 153 0.62 16.32 12.48
N CYS A 154 1.24 15.48 11.64
CA CYS A 154 2.65 15.11 11.77
C CYS A 154 3.57 16.34 11.69
N GLN A 155 3.34 17.23 10.71
CA GLN A 155 4.14 18.45 10.58
C GLN A 155 4.05 19.34 11.83
N GLN A 156 2.85 19.53 12.36
CA GLN A 156 2.63 20.27 13.60
C GLN A 156 3.34 19.60 14.80
N GLY A 157 3.27 18.27 14.87
CA GLY A 157 3.98 17.50 15.88
C GLY A 157 5.50 17.69 15.84
N TYR A 158 6.09 17.73 14.64
CA TYR A 158 7.52 17.97 14.46
C TYR A 158 7.94 19.42 14.77
N GLU A 159 7.04 20.37 14.69
CA GLU A 159 7.28 21.76 15.12
C GLU A 159 7.28 21.92 16.64
N ALA A 160 6.67 20.99 17.37
CA ALA A 160 6.69 20.96 18.83
C ALA A 160 8.12 20.67 19.35
N ARG A 161 8.61 21.53 20.26
CA ARG A 161 10.00 21.46 20.76
C ARG A 161 10.17 20.59 22.00
N ASP A 162 9.08 20.16 22.59
CA ASP A 162 9.09 19.44 23.86
C ASP A 162 9.49 17.97 23.71
N MET A 163 9.26 17.38 22.53
CA MET A 163 9.62 16.02 22.18
C MET A 163 10.70 16.03 21.11
N ARG A 164 11.87 15.49 21.44
CA ARG A 164 13.02 15.44 20.51
C ARG A 164 13.14 14.10 19.77
N TRP A 165 12.46 13.07 20.24
CA TRP A 165 12.61 11.70 19.77
C TRP A 165 11.25 11.10 19.50
N ASN A 166 11.17 10.34 18.41
CA ASN A 166 10.05 9.46 18.13
C ASN A 166 10.44 8.02 18.45
N ASP A 167 9.52 7.26 19.03
CA ASP A 167 9.70 5.82 19.20
C ASP A 167 9.46 5.12 17.84
N MET A 168 10.49 4.47 17.31
CA MET A 168 10.47 3.72 16.06
C MET A 168 10.63 2.22 16.30
N SER A 169 10.40 1.75 17.53
CA SER A 169 10.59 0.35 17.90
C SER A 169 9.45 -0.59 17.50
N ARG A 170 8.38 -0.05 16.92
CA ARG A 170 7.23 -0.87 16.48
C ARG A 170 7.69 -1.97 15.52
N GLY A 171 7.30 -3.21 15.81
CA GLY A 171 7.69 -4.39 15.04
C GLY A 171 9.12 -4.89 15.29
N ALA A 172 9.94 -4.20 16.09
CA ALA A 172 11.35 -4.54 16.29
C ALA A 172 11.57 -5.92 16.92
N ALA A 173 10.59 -6.45 17.67
CA ALA A 173 10.66 -7.79 18.25
C ALA A 173 10.59 -8.92 17.22
N HIS A 174 10.17 -8.62 16.00
CA HIS A 174 9.97 -9.59 14.93
C HIS A 174 10.92 -9.34 13.73
N TRP A 175 11.98 -8.59 13.93
CA TRP A 175 12.97 -8.37 12.88
C TRP A 175 13.75 -9.64 12.56
N MET A 176 13.91 -9.90 11.28
CA MET A 176 14.71 -10.98 10.74
C MET A 176 15.80 -10.41 9.82
N GLU A 177 17.00 -10.94 9.93
CA GLU A 177 18.10 -10.60 9.02
C GLU A 177 18.15 -11.61 7.86
N GLY A 178 18.42 -11.10 6.67
CA GLY A 178 18.59 -11.90 5.48
C GLY A 178 17.32 -12.10 4.65
N PRO A 179 17.38 -12.97 3.65
CA PRO A 179 16.21 -13.21 2.79
C PRO A 179 15.14 -14.01 3.54
N ASP A 180 13.88 -13.63 3.32
CA ASP A 180 12.74 -14.44 3.73
C ASP A 180 12.58 -15.67 2.83
N ASN A 181 11.54 -16.49 3.09
CA ASN A 181 11.22 -17.68 2.30
C ASN A 181 10.89 -17.38 0.82
N SER A 182 10.63 -16.12 0.48
CA SER A 182 10.39 -15.64 -0.89
C SER A 182 11.67 -15.15 -1.58
N GLY A 183 12.81 -15.18 -0.90
CA GLY A 183 14.10 -14.74 -1.41
C GLY A 183 14.36 -13.24 -1.33
N PHE A 184 13.48 -12.48 -0.63
CA PHE A 184 13.72 -11.07 -0.35
C PHE A 184 14.61 -10.91 0.88
N THR A 185 15.58 -9.98 0.82
CA THR A 185 16.35 -9.56 2.00
C THR A 185 15.50 -8.66 2.86
N THR A 186 15.32 -9.01 4.14
CA THR A 186 14.33 -8.35 4.98
C THR A 186 14.82 -8.05 6.38
N CYS A 187 14.30 -6.92 6.89
CA CYS A 187 13.81 -6.90 8.25
C CYS A 187 12.28 -7.03 8.15
N SER A 188 11.71 -8.17 8.42
CA SER A 188 10.25 -8.31 8.46
C SER A 188 9.77 -8.12 9.89
N GLY A 189 8.78 -7.26 10.07
CA GLY A 189 8.03 -7.17 11.30
C GLY A 189 6.62 -7.69 11.03
N GLU A 190 6.17 -8.70 11.74
CA GLU A 190 4.75 -9.00 11.89
C GLU A 190 4.17 -8.02 12.90
N GLU A 191 3.04 -7.43 12.58
CA GLU A 191 2.23 -6.63 13.50
C GLU A 191 1.17 -7.47 14.17
#